data_043f69df15e8f4daed0c175e3427738b
#
_entry.id   043f69df15e8f4daed0c175e3427738b
#
_cell.length_a   1.000
_cell.length_b   1.000
_cell.length_c   1.000
_cell.angle_alpha   90.00
_cell.angle_beta   90.00
_cell.angle_gamma   90.00
#
_symmetry.space_group_name_H-M   'P 1'
#
loop_
_entity.id
_entity.type
_entity.pdbx_description
1 polymer ?
#
loop_
_entity_poly.entity_id
_entity_poly.type
_entity_poly.pdbx_seq_one_letter_code
_entity_poly.pdbx_strand_id
1 'polypeptide(L)'
;RVIIMTKTFVDRYNAVAGSVVMILTLIFGTYWYVFAGYLLCNILDWLTGWYKSRKLGKESSKAGLKGAAKKVGYWIIIAVAFLIPALFIHLGKDLLGIDLGFLVLLGWFTLTSLLVNEIRSILENLVECGYNVPEFLIRGLAVTEKLIHAGVTIPEDHD
;
A
#
# COMPACT_ATOMS: atom_id res chain seq x y z
N ARG A 1 -4.13 -3.92 -44.61
CA ARG A 1 -4.91 -4.79 -43.68
C ARG A 1 -4.22 -4.89 -42.30
N VAL A 2 -2.92 -5.12 -42.24
CA VAL A 2 -2.15 -5.20 -40.97
C VAL A 2 -2.22 -3.90 -40.18
N ILE A 3 -2.06 -2.74 -40.80
CA ILE A 3 -2.08 -1.42 -40.14
C ILE A 3 -3.47 -1.12 -39.53
N ILE A 4 -4.57 -1.53 -40.18
CA ILE A 4 -5.93 -1.34 -39.66
C ILE A 4 -6.14 -2.24 -38.43
N MET A 5 -5.68 -3.49 -38.48
CA MET A 5 -5.78 -4.43 -37.34
C MET A 5 -4.99 -3.94 -36.12
N THR A 6 -3.77 -3.42 -36.32
CA THR A 6 -2.96 -2.87 -35.21
C THR A 6 -3.60 -1.64 -34.59
N LYS A 7 -4.16 -0.72 -35.41
CA LYS A 7 -4.87 0.46 -34.90
C LYS A 7 -6.08 0.06 -34.07
N THR A 8 -6.91 -0.85 -34.57
CA THR A 8 -8.11 -1.33 -33.84
C THR A 8 -7.72 -2.03 -32.52
N PHE A 9 -6.61 -2.77 -32.49
CA PHE A 9 -6.12 -3.42 -31.27
C PHE A 9 -5.66 -2.37 -30.24
N VAL A 10 -4.88 -1.37 -30.67
CA VAL A 10 -4.41 -0.28 -29.81
C VAL A 10 -5.58 0.54 -29.26
N ASP A 11 -6.59 0.85 -30.11
CA ASP A 11 -7.77 1.60 -29.68
C ASP A 11 -8.59 0.82 -28.63
N ARG A 12 -8.76 -0.49 -28.80
CA ARG A 12 -9.41 -1.35 -27.81
C ARG A 12 -8.63 -1.44 -26.51
N TYR A 13 -7.31 -1.61 -26.59
CA TYR A 13 -6.44 -1.62 -25.42
C TYR A 13 -6.54 -0.31 -24.64
N ASN A 14 -6.46 0.84 -25.32
CA ASN A 14 -6.58 2.16 -24.70
C ASN A 14 -7.97 2.37 -24.07
N ALA A 15 -9.02 1.91 -24.70
CA ALA A 15 -10.38 1.99 -24.16
C ALA A 15 -10.53 1.16 -22.88
N VAL A 16 -10.03 -0.07 -22.87
CA VAL A 16 -10.05 -0.94 -21.68
C VAL A 16 -9.18 -0.36 -20.56
N ALA A 17 -7.94 0.05 -20.86
CA ALA A 17 -7.03 0.65 -19.88
C ALA A 17 -7.64 1.93 -19.29
N GLY A 18 -8.18 2.82 -20.12
CA GLY A 18 -8.85 4.05 -19.69
C GLY A 18 -10.05 3.77 -18.78
N SER A 19 -10.88 2.76 -19.13
CA SER A 19 -12.02 2.37 -18.30
C SER A 19 -11.58 1.84 -16.93
N VAL A 20 -10.53 1.01 -16.88
CA VAL A 20 -9.97 0.51 -15.62
C VAL A 20 -9.46 1.65 -14.75
N VAL A 21 -8.66 2.56 -15.32
CA VAL A 21 -8.15 3.74 -14.61
C VAL A 21 -9.29 4.61 -14.08
N MET A 22 -10.33 4.84 -14.90
CA MET A 22 -11.51 5.60 -14.49
C MET A 22 -12.21 4.96 -13.29
N ILE A 23 -12.45 3.64 -13.33
CA ILE A 23 -13.10 2.91 -12.23
C ILE A 23 -12.25 2.98 -10.97
N LEU A 24 -10.94 2.76 -11.07
CA LEU A 24 -10.03 2.86 -9.93
C LEU A 24 -10.01 4.27 -9.34
N THR A 25 -10.03 5.30 -10.20
CA THR A 25 -10.07 6.69 -9.75
C THR A 25 -11.40 7.04 -9.06
N LEU A 26 -12.52 6.47 -9.53
CA LEU A 26 -13.83 6.65 -8.89
C LEU A 26 -13.90 5.99 -7.51
N ILE A 27 -13.27 4.83 -7.33
CA ILE A 27 -13.30 4.07 -6.07
C ILE A 27 -12.26 4.61 -5.07
N PHE A 28 -11.02 4.83 -5.51
CA PHE A 28 -9.86 5.13 -4.66
C PHE A 28 -9.39 6.60 -4.76
N GLY A 29 -10.04 7.41 -5.58
CA GLY A 29 -9.61 8.78 -5.86
C GLY A 29 -8.38 8.87 -6.78
N THR A 30 -7.85 10.08 -6.92
CA THR A 30 -6.73 10.40 -7.81
C THR A 30 -5.46 9.59 -7.50
N TYR A 31 -5.26 9.22 -6.24
CA TYR A 31 -4.08 8.48 -5.78
C TYR A 31 -4.26 6.96 -5.75
N TRP A 32 -5.18 6.41 -6.55
CA TRP A 32 -5.45 4.98 -6.66
C TRP A 32 -4.17 4.13 -6.87
N TYR A 33 -3.16 4.69 -7.55
CA TYR A 33 -1.90 4.01 -7.84
C TYR A 33 -1.10 3.64 -6.58
N VAL A 34 -1.29 4.36 -5.46
CA VAL A 34 -0.64 4.02 -4.18
C VAL A 34 -1.24 2.73 -3.62
N PHE A 35 -2.57 2.56 -3.71
CA PHE A 35 -3.25 1.33 -3.33
C PHE A 35 -2.84 0.16 -4.24
N ALA A 36 -2.74 0.41 -5.56
CA ALA A 36 -2.26 -0.59 -6.51
C ALA A 36 -0.80 -1.00 -6.21
N GLY A 37 0.07 -0.03 -5.88
CA GLY A 37 1.45 -0.28 -5.44
C GLY A 37 1.50 -1.10 -4.16
N TYR A 38 0.65 -0.81 -3.18
CA TYR A 38 0.55 -1.60 -1.96
C TYR A 38 0.11 -3.03 -2.24
N LEU A 39 -0.91 -3.23 -3.09
CA LEU A 39 -1.35 -4.54 -3.51
C LEU A 39 -0.23 -5.32 -4.22
N LEU A 40 0.51 -4.66 -5.12
CA LEU A 40 1.66 -5.27 -5.79
C LEU A 40 2.73 -5.69 -4.77
N CYS A 41 3.06 -4.84 -3.81
CA CYS A 41 4.02 -5.19 -2.74
C CYS A 41 3.52 -6.37 -1.89
N ASN A 42 2.22 -6.46 -1.59
CA ASN A 42 1.64 -7.62 -0.90
C ASN A 42 1.87 -8.93 -1.69
N ILE A 43 1.70 -8.88 -3.02
CA ILE A 43 1.92 -10.04 -3.90
C ILE A 43 3.42 -10.40 -3.93
N LEU A 44 4.30 -9.40 -4.09
CA LEU A 44 5.75 -9.62 -4.13
C LEU A 44 6.28 -10.16 -2.81
N ASP A 45 5.80 -9.64 -1.66
CA ASP A 45 6.18 -10.17 -0.36
C ASP A 45 5.75 -11.63 -0.19
N TRP A 46 4.52 -11.95 -0.61
CA TRP A 46 4.06 -13.34 -0.59
C TRP A 46 4.92 -14.24 -1.48
N LEU A 47 5.25 -13.82 -2.70
CA LEU A 47 6.08 -14.59 -3.63
C LEU A 47 7.51 -14.76 -3.11
N THR A 48 8.14 -13.70 -2.60
CA THR A 48 9.51 -13.77 -2.06
C THR A 48 9.56 -14.58 -0.77
N GLY A 49 8.56 -14.47 0.10
CA GLY A 49 8.43 -15.28 1.30
C GLY A 49 8.22 -16.77 0.99
N TRP A 50 7.40 -17.11 -0.01
CA TRP A 50 7.24 -18.46 -0.48
C TRP A 50 8.54 -19.02 -1.07
N TYR A 51 9.22 -18.25 -1.93
CA TYR A 51 10.50 -18.64 -2.50
C TYR A 51 11.55 -18.88 -1.42
N LYS A 52 11.65 -18.00 -0.42
CA LYS A 52 12.53 -18.15 0.75
C LYS A 52 12.23 -19.46 1.50
N SER A 53 10.97 -19.70 1.83
CA SER A 53 10.55 -20.90 2.57
C SER A 53 10.92 -22.19 1.83
N ARG A 54 10.75 -22.19 0.50
CA ARG A 54 11.11 -23.32 -0.35
C ARG A 54 12.62 -23.52 -0.40
N LYS A 55 13.39 -22.45 -0.58
CA LYS A 55 14.87 -22.51 -0.62
C LYS A 55 15.47 -23.02 0.70
N LEU A 56 14.86 -22.65 1.84
CA LEU A 56 15.31 -23.04 3.17
C LEU A 56 14.71 -24.37 3.66
N GLY A 57 13.88 -25.03 2.86
CA GLY A 57 13.22 -26.30 3.25
C GLY A 57 12.24 -26.14 4.42
N LYS A 58 11.68 -24.95 4.63
CA LYS A 58 10.75 -24.61 5.74
C LYS A 58 9.33 -24.34 5.26
N GLU A 59 8.90 -24.99 4.19
CA GLU A 59 7.56 -24.81 3.65
C GLU A 59 6.48 -25.24 4.65
N SER A 60 5.47 -24.38 4.86
CA SER A 60 4.32 -24.65 5.71
C SER A 60 3.09 -23.96 5.17
N SER A 61 2.08 -24.73 4.78
CA SER A 61 0.78 -24.18 4.34
C SER A 61 0.11 -23.34 5.44
N LYS A 62 0.30 -23.73 6.72
CA LYS A 62 -0.23 -23.00 7.87
C LYS A 62 0.43 -21.60 8.00
N ALA A 63 1.74 -21.50 7.78
CA ALA A 63 2.45 -20.23 7.80
C ALA A 63 2.00 -19.33 6.65
N GLY A 64 1.82 -19.87 5.45
CA GLY A 64 1.29 -19.16 4.29
C GLY A 64 -0.11 -18.60 4.52
N LEU A 65 -1.02 -19.41 5.08
CA LEU A 65 -2.38 -18.98 5.40
C LEU A 65 -2.39 -17.87 6.47
N LYS A 66 -1.56 -17.99 7.52
CA LYS A 66 -1.41 -16.94 8.54
C LYS A 66 -0.92 -15.62 7.95
N GLY A 67 0.05 -15.68 7.01
CA GLY A 67 0.53 -14.50 6.29
C GLY A 67 -0.56 -13.83 5.46
N ALA A 68 -1.35 -14.61 4.71
CA ALA A 68 -2.47 -14.10 3.93
C ALA A 68 -3.55 -13.45 4.83
N ALA A 69 -3.93 -14.10 5.92
CA ALA A 69 -4.89 -13.57 6.89
C ALA A 69 -4.42 -12.23 7.49
N LYS A 70 -3.13 -12.09 7.80
CA LYS A 70 -2.53 -10.85 8.30
C LYS A 70 -2.67 -9.72 7.28
N LYS A 71 -2.45 -9.98 5.99
CA LYS A 71 -2.60 -8.99 4.91
C LYS A 71 -4.06 -8.54 4.75
N VAL A 72 -5.02 -9.45 4.86
CA VAL A 72 -6.46 -9.09 4.88
C VAL A 72 -6.74 -8.15 6.06
N GLY A 73 -6.21 -8.44 7.25
CA GLY A 73 -6.31 -7.54 8.40
C GLY A 73 -5.75 -6.15 8.14
N TYR A 74 -4.63 -6.04 7.45
CA TYR A 74 -4.06 -4.74 7.07
C TYR A 74 -4.94 -3.95 6.09
N TRP A 75 -5.58 -4.61 5.13
CA TRP A 75 -6.55 -3.96 4.26
C TRP A 75 -7.77 -3.43 5.01
N ILE A 76 -8.23 -4.15 6.04
CA ILE A 76 -9.30 -3.68 6.93
C ILE A 76 -8.84 -2.44 7.71
N ILE A 77 -7.61 -2.45 8.25
CA ILE A 77 -7.05 -1.29 8.96
C ILE A 77 -6.97 -0.06 8.05
N ILE A 78 -6.51 -0.23 6.80
CA ILE A 78 -6.48 0.85 5.81
C ILE A 78 -7.91 1.38 5.56
N ALA A 79 -8.87 0.49 5.34
CA ALA A 79 -10.26 0.88 5.10
C ALA A 79 -10.82 1.68 6.27
N VAL A 80 -10.60 1.27 7.51
CA VAL A 80 -11.02 2.00 8.72
C VAL A 80 -10.32 3.35 8.81
N ALA A 81 -9.01 3.43 8.53
CA ALA A 81 -8.25 4.66 8.60
C ALA A 81 -8.71 5.72 7.57
N PHE A 82 -9.23 5.30 6.41
CA PHE A 82 -9.87 6.20 5.43
C PHE A 82 -11.34 6.47 5.74
N LEU A 83 -12.03 5.55 6.42
CA LEU A 83 -13.43 5.73 6.83
C LEU A 83 -13.58 6.79 7.91
N ILE A 84 -12.66 6.86 8.88
CA ILE A 84 -12.68 7.84 9.97
C ILE A 84 -12.79 9.28 9.43
N PRO A 85 -11.90 9.78 8.57
CA PRO A 85 -12.03 11.13 8.02
C PRO A 85 -13.32 11.30 7.20
N ALA A 86 -13.73 10.30 6.45
CA ALA A 86 -14.95 10.38 5.64
C ALA A 86 -16.20 10.61 6.49
N LEU A 87 -16.26 10.04 7.70
CA LEU A 87 -17.38 10.22 8.63
C LEU A 87 -17.29 11.50 9.44
N PHE A 88 -16.10 11.84 9.95
CA PHE A 88 -15.96 12.89 10.96
C PHE A 88 -15.72 14.29 10.40
N ILE A 89 -15.16 14.44 9.20
CA ILE A 89 -14.90 15.76 8.60
C ILE A 89 -16.22 16.51 8.41
N HIS A 90 -17.23 15.88 7.84
CA HIS A 90 -18.54 16.53 7.63
C HIS A 90 -19.26 16.81 8.95
N LEU A 91 -19.27 15.84 9.88
CA LEU A 91 -19.87 16.01 11.19
C LEU A 91 -19.22 17.15 12.00
N GLY A 92 -17.88 17.21 11.99
CA GLY A 92 -17.14 18.28 12.67
C GLY A 92 -17.49 19.65 12.13
N LYS A 93 -17.53 19.79 10.81
CA LYS A 93 -17.88 21.05 10.17
C LYS A 93 -19.34 21.46 10.40
N ASP A 94 -20.29 20.52 10.22
CA ASP A 94 -21.72 20.82 10.20
C ASP A 94 -22.30 20.96 11.61
N LEU A 95 -21.82 20.20 12.60
CA LEU A 95 -22.34 20.20 13.97
C LEU A 95 -21.54 21.06 14.94
N LEU A 96 -20.22 21.13 14.76
CA LEU A 96 -19.31 21.77 15.72
C LEU A 96 -18.63 23.03 15.15
N GLY A 97 -18.73 23.28 13.84
CA GLY A 97 -18.00 24.35 13.17
C GLY A 97 -16.48 24.18 13.17
N ILE A 98 -15.99 22.95 13.39
CA ILE A 98 -14.57 22.63 13.49
C ILE A 98 -14.08 22.00 12.18
N ASP A 99 -12.93 22.48 11.67
CA ASP A 99 -12.27 21.84 10.52
C ASP A 99 -11.40 20.66 10.97
N LEU A 100 -11.86 19.46 10.63
CA LEU A 100 -11.17 18.20 10.88
C LEU A 100 -10.45 17.66 9.63
N GLY A 101 -10.14 18.50 8.63
CA GLY A 101 -9.50 18.10 7.38
C GLY A 101 -8.18 17.35 7.56
N PHE A 102 -7.44 17.60 8.64
CA PHE A 102 -6.19 16.88 8.98
C PHE A 102 -6.39 15.37 9.19
N LEU A 103 -7.62 14.92 9.53
CA LEU A 103 -7.91 13.49 9.68
C LEU A 103 -7.65 12.67 8.41
N VAL A 104 -7.65 13.30 7.23
CA VAL A 104 -7.29 12.64 5.96
C VAL A 104 -5.89 12.03 6.03
N LEU A 105 -4.99 12.61 6.82
CA LEU A 105 -3.64 12.09 7.02
C LEU A 105 -3.60 10.71 7.67
N LEU A 106 -4.61 10.35 8.49
CA LEU A 106 -4.68 9.02 9.13
C LEU A 106 -4.64 7.89 8.10
N GLY A 107 -5.45 8.00 7.05
CA GLY A 107 -5.48 7.01 5.97
C GLY A 107 -4.15 6.92 5.23
N TRP A 108 -3.59 8.08 4.86
CA TRP A 108 -2.35 8.14 4.09
C TRP A 108 -1.14 7.66 4.90
N PHE A 109 -1.01 8.05 6.17
CA PHE A 109 0.07 7.56 7.04
C PHE A 109 -0.05 6.06 7.27
N THR A 110 -1.25 5.55 7.50
CA THR A 110 -1.49 4.11 7.67
C THR A 110 -1.08 3.33 6.42
N LEU A 111 -1.56 3.74 5.24
CA LEU A 111 -1.23 3.09 3.97
C LEU A 111 0.27 3.14 3.69
N THR A 112 0.91 4.31 3.88
CA THR A 112 2.34 4.48 3.61
C THR A 112 3.20 3.68 4.59
N SER A 113 2.84 3.64 5.87
CA SER A 113 3.55 2.82 6.87
C SER A 113 3.49 1.34 6.53
N LEU A 114 2.32 0.84 6.14
CA LEU A 114 2.15 -0.55 5.73
C LEU A 114 2.88 -0.85 4.42
N LEU A 115 2.90 0.08 3.47
CA LEU A 115 3.65 -0.05 2.21
C LEU A 115 5.16 -0.17 2.48
N VAL A 116 5.72 0.68 3.34
CA VAL A 116 7.14 0.61 3.74
C VAL A 116 7.45 -0.73 4.41
N ASN A 117 6.55 -1.23 5.26
CA ASN A 117 6.70 -2.52 5.91
C ASN A 117 6.71 -3.69 4.90
N GLU A 118 5.83 -3.67 3.87
CA GLU A 118 5.85 -4.68 2.80
C GLU A 118 7.16 -4.63 2.00
N ILE A 119 7.63 -3.44 1.63
CA ILE A 119 8.90 -3.28 0.91
C ILE A 119 10.06 -3.83 1.74
N ARG A 120 10.10 -3.52 3.05
CA ARG A 120 11.10 -4.07 3.97
C ARG A 120 11.08 -5.61 3.96
N SER A 121 9.91 -6.20 4.13
CA SER A 121 9.74 -7.65 4.15
C SER A 121 10.23 -8.31 2.86
N ILE A 122 9.95 -7.70 1.69
CA ILE A 122 10.46 -8.16 0.39
C ILE A 122 11.99 -8.17 0.38
N LEU A 123 12.62 -7.06 0.81
CA LEU A 123 14.08 -6.96 0.83
C LEU A 123 14.71 -7.95 1.81
N GLU A 124 14.14 -8.12 3.00
CA GLU A 124 14.58 -9.11 4.00
C GLU A 124 14.48 -10.54 3.42
N ASN A 125 13.38 -10.88 2.77
CA ASN A 125 13.22 -12.18 2.11
C ASN A 125 14.29 -12.42 1.03
N LEU A 126 14.62 -11.40 0.24
CA LEU A 126 15.67 -11.48 -0.78
C LEU A 126 17.06 -11.65 -0.17
N VAL A 127 17.39 -10.89 0.88
CA VAL A 127 18.67 -11.02 1.60
C VAL A 127 18.82 -12.41 2.18
N GLU A 128 17.79 -12.96 2.83
CA GLU A 128 17.81 -14.31 3.37
C GLU A 128 17.91 -15.39 2.27
N CYS A 129 17.50 -15.07 1.05
CA CYS A 129 17.75 -15.90 -0.13
C CYS A 129 19.17 -15.77 -0.71
N GLY A 130 20.03 -14.93 -0.13
CA GLY A 130 21.40 -14.71 -0.59
C GLY A 130 21.56 -13.68 -1.71
N TYR A 131 20.53 -12.88 -1.99
CA TYR A 131 20.66 -11.75 -2.91
C TYR A 131 21.36 -10.57 -2.23
N ASN A 132 22.24 -9.91 -2.97
CA ASN A 132 22.93 -8.70 -2.49
C ASN A 132 22.03 -7.48 -2.72
N VAL A 133 21.36 -7.01 -1.65
CA VAL A 133 20.51 -5.82 -1.70
C VAL A 133 21.38 -4.58 -1.45
N PRO A 134 21.36 -3.57 -2.32
CA PRO A 134 22.14 -2.35 -2.14
C PRO A 134 21.81 -1.65 -0.81
N GLU A 135 22.83 -1.29 -0.05
CA GLU A 135 22.69 -0.71 1.29
C GLU A 135 21.89 0.60 1.31
N PHE A 136 21.95 1.39 0.24
CA PHE A 136 21.20 2.64 0.13
C PHE A 136 19.67 2.43 0.14
N LEU A 137 19.18 1.29 -0.36
CA LEU A 137 17.75 0.96 -0.28
C LEU A 137 17.32 0.69 1.16
N ILE A 138 18.13 -0.04 1.91
CA ILE A 138 17.85 -0.36 3.32
C ILE A 138 17.89 0.92 4.16
N ARG A 139 18.89 1.77 3.95
CA ARG A 139 19.01 3.07 4.62
C ARG A 139 17.88 4.03 4.24
N GLY A 140 17.49 4.08 2.97
CA GLY A 140 16.39 4.91 2.49
C GLY A 140 15.05 4.54 3.16
N LEU A 141 14.77 3.25 3.31
CA LEU A 141 13.57 2.78 4.02
C LEU A 141 13.58 3.18 5.50
N ALA A 142 14.71 3.07 6.18
CA ALA A 142 14.84 3.47 7.58
C ALA A 142 14.61 4.97 7.79
N VAL A 143 15.05 5.81 6.86
CA VAL A 143 14.76 7.26 6.88
C VAL A 143 13.28 7.52 6.65
N THR A 144 12.68 6.87 5.63
CA THR A 144 11.26 7.02 5.33
C THR A 144 10.39 6.63 6.52
N GLU A 145 10.71 5.52 7.19
CA GLU A 145 10.00 5.06 8.39
C GLU A 145 10.07 6.10 9.53
N LYS A 146 11.26 6.66 9.79
CA LYS A 146 11.42 7.72 10.80
C LYS A 146 10.59 8.96 10.48
N LEU A 147 10.53 9.38 9.22
CA LEU A 147 9.72 10.54 8.80
C LEU A 147 8.23 10.29 8.99
N ILE A 148 7.74 9.07 8.69
CA ILE A 148 6.35 8.69 8.89
C ILE A 148 6.01 8.73 10.38
N HIS A 149 6.85 8.14 11.24
CA HIS A 149 6.63 8.14 12.69
C HIS A 149 6.69 9.55 13.28
N ALA A 150 7.61 10.40 12.82
CA ALA A 150 7.70 11.80 13.26
C ALA A 150 6.46 12.62 12.88
N GLY A 151 5.83 12.33 11.74
CA GLY A 151 4.57 12.99 11.31
C GLY A 151 3.34 12.59 12.12
N VAL A 152 3.42 11.51 12.89
CA VAL A 152 2.33 11.00 13.74
C VAL A 152 2.48 11.43 15.20
N THR A 153 3.64 11.93 15.62
CA THR A 153 3.82 12.50 16.98
C THR A 153 3.01 13.79 17.09
N ILE A 154 1.85 13.71 17.73
CA ILE A 154 1.09 14.87 18.19
C ILE A 154 1.96 15.57 19.24
N PRO A 155 2.19 16.90 19.13
CA PRO A 155 2.87 17.61 20.21
C PRO A 155 2.09 17.37 21.51
N GLU A 156 2.73 16.84 22.53
CA GLU A 156 2.15 16.85 23.86
C GLU A 156 2.00 18.32 24.27
N ASP A 157 0.78 18.76 24.48
CA ASP A 157 0.50 20.05 25.12
C ASP A 157 1.12 20.00 26.52
N HIS A 158 2.25 20.64 26.66
CA HIS A 158 2.80 20.96 27.97
C HIS A 158 2.01 22.14 28.52
N ASP A 159 0.95 21.85 29.30
CA ASP A 159 0.37 22.80 30.26
C ASP A 159 1.34 23.04 31.44
#